data_b24dc2bfa39b005618ddb09a019d9020
#
_entry.id   b24dc2bfa39b005618ddb09a019d9020
#
_cell.length_a   1.000
_cell.length_b   1.000
_cell.length_c   1.000
_cell.angle_alpha   90.00
_cell.angle_beta   90.00
_cell.angle_gamma   90.00
#
_symmetry.space_group_name_H-M   'P 1'
#
loop_
_entity.id
_entity.type
_entity.pdbx_description
1 polymer ?
#
loop_
_entity_poly.entity_id
_entity_poly.type
_entity_poly.pdbx_seq_one_letter_code
_entity_poly.pdbx_strand_id
1 'polypeptide(L)'
;MHSAVKESGPERDTLVQSLKAAAAAIVAWALTGWWLQAPMAFLAPWTAVALVSGTVYQSLRTGTQQFAIIALGTVWASAALTLTHDRTMVTMVLTVPFMTLLGNYRRFGRQGLLGASTALFVITSGSSSTSTVGHRLLETLIGAVVGITVNAFVLPPVHLRSVRDRLRHLARESADLLDAMAQGLREDNAWERTENWHAEASRLTLSLRGVADARHWANEGARWNPGGRLRRAGPTPPPLAQDIRWNQICTRILAVARTLDGVGDDDEGLPTPPPDFLAELSEVLEQAARVCAEENEPSTPSPAAERRGTAFGRAWTAHRTLAENFRQQEGTASAVGGELLLETRQLLLDLAPLP
;
A
#
# COMPACT_ATOMS: atom_id res chain seq x y z
N MET A 1 18.68 -16.92 10.00
CA MET A 1 17.35 -17.48 10.09
C MET A 1 16.67 -17.36 11.47
N HIS A 2 17.41 -17.22 12.58
CA HIS A 2 16.82 -17.13 13.94
C HIS A 2 16.25 -15.75 14.29
N SER A 3 16.69 -14.66 13.65
CA SER A 3 16.18 -13.29 13.88
C SER A 3 14.84 -12.99 13.18
N ALA A 4 14.60 -13.59 12.02
CA ALA A 4 13.40 -13.37 11.20
C ALA A 4 12.08 -13.86 11.84
N VAL A 5 12.15 -14.72 12.86
CA VAL A 5 10.95 -15.28 13.52
C VAL A 5 10.46 -14.39 14.66
N LYS A 6 11.29 -13.49 15.20
CA LYS A 6 10.98 -12.70 16.40
C LYS A 6 10.58 -11.25 16.13
N GLU A 7 10.96 -10.68 14.98
CA GLU A 7 10.60 -9.32 14.60
C GLU A 7 9.49 -9.34 13.54
N SER A 8 8.43 -8.56 13.76
CA SER A 8 7.33 -8.36 12.80
C SER A 8 7.83 -7.48 11.66
N GLY A 9 8.51 -8.10 10.68
CA GLY A 9 9.06 -7.43 9.50
C GLY A 9 8.50 -8.01 8.19
N PRO A 10 8.74 -7.37 7.04
CA PRO A 10 8.28 -7.81 5.72
C PRO A 10 8.77 -9.22 5.36
N GLU A 11 9.89 -9.67 5.91
CA GLU A 11 10.43 -11.02 5.74
C GLU A 11 9.53 -12.10 6.35
N ARG A 12 8.95 -11.84 7.52
CA ARG A 12 8.03 -12.76 8.18
C ARG A 12 6.74 -12.91 7.37
N ASP A 13 6.22 -11.83 6.82
CA ASP A 13 5.00 -11.87 6.00
C ASP A 13 5.22 -12.66 4.72
N THR A 14 6.39 -12.53 4.10
CA THR A 14 6.81 -13.32 2.94
C THR A 14 6.95 -14.80 3.28
N LEU A 15 7.57 -15.15 4.42
CA LEU A 15 7.69 -16.53 4.89
C LEU A 15 6.33 -17.16 5.16
N VAL A 16 5.45 -16.45 5.85
CA VAL A 16 4.09 -16.91 6.15
C VAL A 16 3.29 -17.13 4.86
N GLN A 17 3.40 -16.22 3.90
CA GLN A 17 2.74 -16.35 2.60
C GLN A 17 3.26 -17.53 1.80
N SER A 18 4.58 -17.74 1.78
CA SER A 18 5.19 -18.89 1.12
C SER A 18 4.76 -20.23 1.75
N LEU A 19 4.69 -20.26 3.09
CA LEU A 19 4.24 -21.46 3.81
C LEU A 19 2.76 -21.76 3.55
N LYS A 20 1.91 -20.74 3.48
CA LYS A 20 0.50 -20.89 3.07
C LYS A 20 0.36 -21.44 1.66
N ALA A 21 1.13 -20.89 0.71
CA ALA A 21 1.12 -21.34 -0.68
C ALA A 21 1.56 -22.79 -0.78
N ALA A 22 2.61 -23.19 -0.06
CA ALA A 22 3.06 -24.58 0.01
C ALA A 22 1.99 -25.50 0.61
N ALA A 23 1.37 -25.11 1.73
CA ALA A 23 0.30 -25.88 2.35
C ALA A 23 -0.92 -26.04 1.41
N ALA A 24 -1.33 -24.97 0.73
CA ALA A 24 -2.41 -25.04 -0.24
C ALA A 24 -2.09 -25.98 -1.41
N ALA A 25 -0.84 -25.95 -1.92
CA ALA A 25 -0.39 -26.84 -2.98
C ALA A 25 -0.43 -28.31 -2.54
N ILE A 26 0.09 -28.61 -1.35
CA ILE A 26 0.11 -29.97 -0.79
C ILE A 26 -1.32 -30.50 -0.62
N VAL A 27 -2.23 -29.71 -0.05
CA VAL A 27 -3.62 -30.10 0.15
C VAL A 27 -4.32 -30.31 -1.21
N ALA A 28 -4.12 -29.40 -2.15
CA ALA A 28 -4.72 -29.51 -3.48
C ALA A 28 -4.19 -30.76 -4.21
N TRP A 29 -2.87 -31.05 -4.12
CA TRP A 29 -2.29 -32.25 -4.70
C TRP A 29 -2.79 -33.52 -4.01
N ALA A 30 -2.90 -33.56 -2.70
CA ALA A 30 -3.43 -34.71 -1.97
C ALA A 30 -4.88 -35.02 -2.38
N LEU A 31 -5.70 -34.00 -2.60
CA LEU A 31 -7.08 -34.19 -3.05
C LEU A 31 -7.16 -34.70 -4.48
N THR A 32 -6.38 -34.14 -5.39
CA THR A 32 -6.48 -34.49 -6.82
C THR A 32 -5.62 -35.67 -7.23
N GLY A 33 -4.36 -35.76 -6.71
CA GLY A 33 -3.42 -36.79 -7.07
C GLY A 33 -3.62 -38.09 -6.32
N TRP A 34 -3.82 -38.01 -4.98
CA TRP A 34 -3.90 -39.21 -4.16
C TRP A 34 -5.33 -39.73 -4.03
N TRP A 35 -6.33 -38.86 -3.80
CA TRP A 35 -7.70 -39.30 -3.55
C TRP A 35 -8.50 -39.44 -4.85
N LEU A 36 -8.47 -38.47 -5.77
CA LEU A 36 -9.19 -38.52 -7.06
C LEU A 36 -8.42 -39.25 -8.16
N GLN A 37 -7.10 -39.51 -7.99
CA GLN A 37 -6.22 -40.10 -9.00
C GLN A 37 -6.36 -39.46 -10.39
N ALA A 38 -6.48 -38.11 -10.40
CA ALA A 38 -6.75 -37.37 -11.61
C ALA A 38 -5.54 -37.41 -12.58
N PRO A 39 -5.78 -37.53 -13.88
CA PRO A 39 -4.70 -37.70 -14.89
C PRO A 39 -3.69 -36.53 -14.93
N MET A 40 -4.10 -35.35 -14.49
CA MET A 40 -3.31 -34.11 -14.51
C MET A 40 -3.28 -33.41 -13.16
N ALA A 41 -3.03 -34.14 -12.10
CA ALA A 41 -3.08 -33.69 -10.71
C ALA A 41 -2.25 -32.43 -10.39
N PHE A 42 -1.37 -31.95 -11.29
CA PHE A 42 -0.56 -30.74 -11.11
C PHE A 42 -1.35 -29.43 -11.30
N LEU A 43 -2.50 -29.44 -12.00
CA LEU A 43 -3.28 -28.22 -12.25
C LEU A 43 -3.90 -27.65 -10.97
N ALA A 44 -4.35 -28.51 -10.07
CA ALA A 44 -4.93 -28.09 -8.80
C ALA A 44 -3.89 -27.39 -7.88
N PRO A 45 -2.70 -27.97 -7.58
CA PRO A 45 -1.66 -27.27 -6.84
C PRO A 45 -1.25 -25.95 -7.45
N TRP A 46 -1.07 -25.89 -8.76
CA TRP A 46 -0.72 -24.68 -9.49
C TRP A 46 -1.76 -23.57 -9.26
N THR A 47 -3.04 -23.91 -9.43
CA THR A 47 -4.16 -22.99 -9.22
C THR A 47 -4.22 -22.55 -7.76
N ALA A 48 -4.04 -23.48 -6.82
CA ALA A 48 -4.07 -23.16 -5.39
C ALA A 48 -2.96 -22.17 -5.00
N VAL A 49 -1.72 -22.38 -5.46
CA VAL A 49 -0.59 -21.44 -5.22
C VAL A 49 -0.89 -20.06 -5.82
N ALA A 50 -1.37 -20.02 -7.06
CA ALA A 50 -1.67 -18.76 -7.74
C ALA A 50 -2.75 -17.93 -7.02
N LEU A 51 -3.64 -18.59 -6.28
CA LEU A 51 -4.74 -17.94 -5.56
C LEU A 51 -4.43 -17.63 -4.09
N VAL A 52 -3.36 -18.19 -3.51
CA VAL A 52 -2.86 -17.81 -2.18
C VAL A 52 -2.07 -16.51 -2.30
N SER A 53 -2.75 -15.41 -2.60
CA SER A 53 -2.10 -14.09 -2.68
C SER A 53 -3.06 -12.99 -2.24
N GLY A 54 -2.54 -12.01 -1.51
CA GLY A 54 -3.31 -10.83 -1.14
C GLY A 54 -4.51 -11.11 -0.22
N THR A 55 -5.62 -10.43 -0.47
CA THR A 55 -6.85 -10.55 0.31
C THR A 55 -7.73 -11.69 -0.19
N VAL A 56 -8.66 -12.18 0.67
CA VAL A 56 -9.65 -13.20 0.29
C VAL A 56 -10.50 -12.74 -0.90
N TYR A 57 -10.86 -11.46 -0.93
CA TYR A 57 -11.59 -10.88 -2.07
C TYR A 57 -10.78 -10.94 -3.37
N GLN A 58 -9.50 -10.59 -3.30
CA GLN A 58 -8.62 -10.67 -4.47
C GLN A 58 -8.44 -12.11 -4.94
N SER A 59 -8.26 -13.06 -4.01
CA SER A 59 -8.21 -14.49 -4.34
C SER A 59 -9.50 -14.97 -5.01
N LEU A 60 -10.67 -14.56 -4.50
CA LEU A 60 -11.96 -14.91 -5.08
C LEU A 60 -12.13 -14.30 -6.49
N ARG A 61 -11.81 -13.00 -6.65
CA ARG A 61 -11.89 -12.31 -7.93
C ARG A 61 -10.92 -12.91 -8.95
N THR A 62 -9.66 -13.10 -8.54
CA THR A 62 -8.63 -13.72 -9.41
C THR A 62 -9.00 -15.17 -9.74
N GLY A 63 -9.49 -15.94 -8.77
CA GLY A 63 -9.93 -17.32 -8.96
C GLY A 63 -11.09 -17.44 -9.93
N THR A 64 -12.09 -16.58 -9.83
CA THR A 64 -13.21 -16.57 -10.78
C THR A 64 -12.78 -16.16 -12.18
N GLN A 65 -11.89 -15.18 -12.32
CA GLN A 65 -11.34 -14.78 -13.60
C GLN A 65 -10.47 -15.88 -14.20
N GLN A 66 -9.60 -16.49 -13.40
CA GLN A 66 -8.74 -17.60 -13.82
C GLN A 66 -9.57 -18.81 -14.25
N PHE A 67 -10.54 -19.22 -13.46
CA PHE A 67 -11.43 -20.32 -13.82
C PHE A 67 -12.20 -20.05 -15.11
N ALA A 68 -12.77 -18.86 -15.28
CA ALA A 68 -13.51 -18.46 -16.46
C ALA A 68 -12.64 -18.51 -17.72
N ILE A 69 -11.42 -17.97 -17.68
CA ILE A 69 -10.53 -17.95 -18.87
C ILE A 69 -9.97 -19.31 -19.20
N ILE A 70 -9.67 -20.16 -18.19
CA ILE A 70 -9.24 -21.54 -18.40
C ILE A 70 -10.39 -22.37 -19.00
N ALA A 71 -11.59 -22.24 -18.44
CA ALA A 71 -12.77 -22.93 -18.97
C ALA A 71 -13.03 -22.53 -20.42
N LEU A 72 -13.00 -21.23 -20.70
CA LEU A 72 -13.22 -20.72 -22.05
C LEU A 72 -12.13 -21.19 -23.02
N GLY A 73 -10.85 -21.17 -22.61
CA GLY A 73 -9.72 -21.68 -23.41
C GLY A 73 -9.83 -23.18 -23.70
N THR A 74 -10.23 -23.95 -22.69
CA THR A 74 -10.40 -25.40 -22.83
C THR A 74 -11.57 -25.73 -23.77
N VAL A 75 -12.73 -25.12 -23.59
CA VAL A 75 -13.92 -25.35 -24.42
C VAL A 75 -13.67 -24.91 -25.85
N TRP A 76 -13.07 -23.71 -26.03
CA TRP A 76 -12.73 -23.21 -27.37
C TRP A 76 -11.75 -24.13 -28.09
N ALA A 77 -10.64 -24.52 -27.43
CA ALA A 77 -9.65 -25.39 -28.03
C ALA A 77 -10.21 -26.77 -28.43
N SER A 78 -11.08 -27.34 -27.58
CA SER A 78 -11.75 -28.61 -27.88
C SER A 78 -12.72 -28.47 -29.07
N ALA A 79 -13.51 -27.39 -29.12
CA ALA A 79 -14.37 -27.11 -30.27
C ALA A 79 -13.57 -26.87 -31.57
N ALA A 80 -12.47 -26.13 -31.48
CA ALA A 80 -11.60 -25.88 -32.62
C ALA A 80 -10.94 -27.16 -33.14
N LEU A 81 -10.51 -28.09 -32.27
CA LEU A 81 -9.97 -29.40 -32.65
C LEU A 81 -11.00 -30.22 -33.42
N THR A 82 -12.23 -30.30 -32.92
CA THR A 82 -13.28 -31.04 -33.60
C THR A 82 -13.65 -30.44 -34.95
N LEU A 83 -13.72 -29.11 -35.07
CA LEU A 83 -14.02 -28.40 -36.33
C LEU A 83 -12.92 -28.57 -37.39
N THR A 84 -11.67 -28.62 -36.94
CA THR A 84 -10.51 -28.77 -37.85
C THR A 84 -10.14 -30.22 -38.13
N HIS A 85 -10.97 -31.20 -37.73
CA HIS A 85 -10.72 -32.63 -37.88
C HIS A 85 -9.32 -33.02 -37.35
N ASP A 86 -8.99 -32.58 -36.14
CA ASP A 86 -7.73 -32.82 -35.43
C ASP A 86 -6.44 -32.32 -36.12
N ARG A 87 -6.57 -31.37 -37.05
CA ARG A 87 -5.42 -30.71 -37.68
C ARG A 87 -4.79 -29.71 -36.72
N THR A 88 -3.85 -30.15 -35.91
CA THR A 88 -3.19 -29.39 -34.83
C THR A 88 -2.67 -28.03 -35.29
N MET A 89 -2.01 -27.95 -36.45
CA MET A 89 -1.46 -26.68 -36.99
C MET A 89 -2.57 -25.64 -37.27
N VAL A 90 -3.67 -26.06 -37.91
CA VAL A 90 -4.79 -25.19 -38.28
C VAL A 90 -5.47 -24.70 -37.00
N THR A 91 -5.65 -25.61 -36.04
CA THR A 91 -6.25 -25.30 -34.71
C THR A 91 -5.40 -24.28 -33.94
N MET A 92 -4.08 -24.41 -33.96
CA MET A 92 -3.17 -23.45 -33.30
C MET A 92 -3.26 -22.06 -33.94
N VAL A 93 -3.20 -21.98 -35.29
CA VAL A 93 -3.27 -20.71 -36.00
C VAL A 93 -4.60 -19.99 -35.76
N LEU A 94 -5.69 -20.71 -35.56
CA LEU A 94 -7.00 -20.13 -35.26
C LEU A 94 -7.12 -19.74 -33.76
N THR A 95 -6.66 -20.62 -32.88
CA THR A 95 -6.93 -20.51 -31.44
C THR A 95 -6.02 -19.51 -30.72
N VAL A 96 -4.71 -19.51 -31.05
CA VAL A 96 -3.76 -18.66 -30.30
C VAL A 96 -4.04 -17.17 -30.49
N PRO A 97 -4.25 -16.62 -31.70
CA PRO A 97 -4.60 -15.22 -31.87
C PRO A 97 -5.93 -14.87 -31.20
N PHE A 98 -6.94 -15.72 -31.36
CA PHE A 98 -8.26 -15.50 -30.75
C PHE A 98 -8.18 -15.43 -29.24
N MET A 99 -7.52 -16.38 -28.59
CA MET A 99 -7.39 -16.42 -27.14
C MET A 99 -6.49 -15.29 -26.60
N THR A 100 -5.49 -14.86 -27.36
CA THR A 100 -4.65 -13.71 -27.00
C THR A 100 -5.45 -12.40 -27.04
N LEU A 101 -6.26 -12.20 -28.08
CA LEU A 101 -7.15 -11.04 -28.17
C LEU A 101 -8.20 -11.03 -27.07
N LEU A 102 -8.80 -12.19 -26.81
CA LEU A 102 -9.78 -12.34 -25.72
C LEU A 102 -9.15 -12.12 -24.36
N GLY A 103 -7.92 -12.60 -24.17
CA GLY A 103 -7.14 -12.40 -22.93
C GLY A 103 -6.80 -10.94 -22.66
N ASN A 104 -6.66 -10.11 -23.69
CA ASN A 104 -6.44 -8.68 -23.55
C ASN A 104 -7.71 -7.89 -23.17
N TYR A 105 -8.85 -8.54 -23.12
CA TYR A 105 -10.09 -7.86 -22.69
C TYR A 105 -10.01 -7.45 -21.23
N ARG A 106 -10.34 -6.18 -20.93
CA ARG A 106 -10.21 -5.56 -19.59
C ARG A 106 -10.78 -6.39 -18.42
N ARG A 107 -11.70 -7.28 -18.67
CA ARG A 107 -12.37 -8.09 -17.65
C ARG A 107 -11.51 -9.24 -17.10
N PHE A 108 -10.53 -9.73 -17.88
CA PHE A 108 -9.64 -10.83 -17.51
C PHE A 108 -8.32 -10.37 -16.89
N GLY A 109 -7.97 -9.08 -17.03
CA GLY A 109 -6.79 -8.47 -16.41
C GLY A 109 -5.50 -9.24 -16.73
N ARG A 110 -4.70 -9.50 -15.70
CA ARG A 110 -3.40 -10.22 -15.83
C ARG A 110 -3.57 -11.72 -16.12
N GLN A 111 -4.77 -12.28 -16.01
CA GLN A 111 -5.05 -13.70 -16.17
C GLN A 111 -5.29 -14.08 -17.65
N GLY A 112 -5.41 -13.12 -18.55
CA GLY A 112 -5.73 -13.36 -19.94
C GLY A 112 -4.77 -14.30 -20.69
N LEU A 113 -3.46 -14.22 -20.39
CA LEU A 113 -2.45 -15.09 -20.97
C LEU A 113 -2.62 -16.57 -20.60
N LEU A 114 -3.22 -16.87 -19.44
CA LEU A 114 -3.51 -18.24 -19.03
C LEU A 114 -4.51 -18.94 -19.95
N GLY A 115 -5.42 -18.21 -20.57
CA GLY A 115 -6.36 -18.77 -21.53
C GLY A 115 -5.66 -19.28 -22.78
N ALA A 116 -4.75 -18.50 -23.35
CA ALA A 116 -3.98 -18.88 -24.52
C ALA A 116 -3.06 -20.08 -24.23
N SER A 117 -2.35 -20.07 -23.09
CA SER A 117 -1.49 -21.20 -22.68
C SER A 117 -2.30 -22.47 -22.40
N THR A 118 -3.47 -22.36 -21.80
CA THR A 118 -4.38 -23.50 -21.56
C THR A 118 -4.89 -24.07 -22.88
N ALA A 119 -5.31 -23.22 -23.82
CA ALA A 119 -5.78 -23.64 -25.11
C ALA A 119 -4.66 -24.35 -25.90
N LEU A 120 -3.44 -23.80 -25.89
CA LEU A 120 -2.26 -24.41 -26.50
C LEU A 120 -1.99 -25.82 -25.92
N PHE A 121 -2.06 -25.92 -24.60
CA PHE A 121 -1.86 -27.18 -23.90
C PHE A 121 -2.93 -28.24 -24.28
N VAL A 122 -4.20 -27.83 -24.43
CA VAL A 122 -5.27 -28.72 -24.91
C VAL A 122 -4.99 -29.23 -26.28
N ILE A 123 -4.58 -28.35 -27.21
CA ILE A 123 -4.28 -28.69 -28.60
C ILE A 123 -3.08 -29.66 -28.71
N THR A 124 -2.01 -29.39 -27.94
CA THR A 124 -0.80 -30.22 -27.96
C THR A 124 -0.98 -31.59 -27.32
N SER A 125 -1.85 -31.71 -26.33
CA SER A 125 -2.15 -33.00 -25.68
C SER A 125 -3.03 -33.92 -26.56
N GLY A 126 -3.58 -33.43 -27.66
CA GLY A 126 -4.32 -34.23 -28.65
C GLY A 126 -5.61 -34.88 -28.12
N SER A 127 -6.06 -34.54 -26.93
CA SER A 127 -7.23 -35.18 -26.32
C SER A 127 -8.44 -34.22 -26.35
N SER A 128 -9.29 -34.39 -27.35
CA SER A 128 -10.58 -33.70 -27.49
C SER A 128 -11.72 -34.39 -26.72
N SER A 129 -11.41 -35.40 -25.90
CA SER A 129 -12.41 -36.16 -25.17
C SER A 129 -13.08 -35.27 -24.11
N THR A 130 -14.41 -35.30 -24.08
CA THR A 130 -15.24 -34.56 -23.12
C THR A 130 -14.86 -34.90 -21.67
N SER A 131 -14.40 -36.12 -21.40
CA SER A 131 -13.97 -36.54 -20.07
C SER A 131 -12.68 -35.81 -19.63
N THR A 132 -11.71 -35.62 -20.53
CA THR A 132 -10.47 -34.90 -20.25
C THR A 132 -10.74 -33.42 -19.96
N VAL A 133 -11.64 -32.78 -20.70
CA VAL A 133 -12.09 -31.42 -20.46
C VAL A 133 -12.73 -31.31 -19.06
N GLY A 134 -13.63 -32.24 -18.73
CA GLY A 134 -14.30 -32.30 -17.44
C GLY A 134 -13.32 -32.43 -16.27
N HIS A 135 -12.34 -33.33 -16.36
CA HIS A 135 -11.30 -33.52 -15.33
C HIS A 135 -10.46 -32.24 -15.11
N ARG A 136 -10.04 -31.56 -16.18
CA ARG A 136 -9.29 -30.31 -16.08
C ARG A 136 -10.05 -29.19 -15.37
N LEU A 137 -11.32 -29.02 -15.72
CA LEU A 137 -12.17 -28.04 -15.07
C LEU A 137 -12.38 -28.37 -13.58
N LEU A 138 -12.58 -29.65 -13.28
CA LEU A 138 -12.72 -30.12 -11.91
C LEU A 138 -11.44 -29.88 -11.09
N GLU A 139 -10.26 -30.23 -11.62
CA GLU A 139 -8.96 -29.98 -10.96
C GLU A 139 -8.73 -28.50 -10.71
N THR A 140 -9.01 -27.64 -11.71
CA THR A 140 -8.89 -26.19 -11.57
C THR A 140 -9.84 -25.66 -10.50
N LEU A 141 -11.07 -26.17 -10.46
CA LEU A 141 -12.07 -25.80 -9.44
C LEU A 141 -11.63 -26.22 -8.04
N ILE A 142 -11.14 -27.45 -7.87
CA ILE A 142 -10.62 -27.94 -6.58
C ILE A 142 -9.44 -27.07 -6.13
N GLY A 143 -8.49 -26.80 -7.03
CA GLY A 143 -7.36 -25.91 -6.72
C GLY A 143 -7.81 -24.52 -6.30
N ALA A 144 -8.82 -23.96 -6.97
CA ALA A 144 -9.38 -22.66 -6.64
C ALA A 144 -10.08 -22.68 -5.26
N VAL A 145 -10.89 -23.67 -4.97
CA VAL A 145 -11.57 -23.82 -3.67
C VAL A 145 -10.54 -23.98 -2.56
N VAL A 146 -9.55 -24.84 -2.72
CA VAL A 146 -8.48 -25.05 -1.72
C VAL A 146 -7.68 -23.77 -1.50
N GLY A 147 -7.24 -23.10 -2.57
CA GLY A 147 -6.46 -21.87 -2.48
C GLY A 147 -7.22 -20.76 -1.77
N ILE A 148 -8.49 -20.54 -2.11
CA ILE A 148 -9.36 -19.54 -1.45
C ILE A 148 -9.60 -19.92 0.01
N THR A 149 -9.87 -21.19 0.32
CA THR A 149 -10.12 -21.66 1.67
C THR A 149 -8.89 -21.50 2.56
N VAL A 150 -7.72 -21.93 2.08
CA VAL A 150 -6.45 -21.75 2.80
C VAL A 150 -6.16 -20.27 3.03
N ASN A 151 -6.39 -19.43 2.02
CA ASN A 151 -6.18 -17.98 2.17
C ASN A 151 -7.17 -17.33 3.15
N ALA A 152 -8.40 -17.85 3.25
CA ALA A 152 -9.43 -17.33 4.16
C ALA A 152 -9.22 -17.75 5.61
N PHE A 153 -8.79 -18.99 5.86
CA PHE A 153 -8.76 -19.59 7.20
C PHE A 153 -7.36 -19.67 7.80
N VAL A 154 -6.32 -19.84 6.98
CA VAL A 154 -4.95 -19.95 7.45
C VAL A 154 -4.32 -18.57 7.53
N LEU A 155 -4.30 -17.96 8.73
CA LEU A 155 -3.68 -16.68 9.02
C LEU A 155 -4.12 -15.58 8.03
N PRO A 156 -5.34 -15.04 8.13
CA PRO A 156 -5.77 -13.94 7.28
C PRO A 156 -4.76 -12.77 7.38
N PRO A 157 -4.33 -12.18 6.28
CA PRO A 157 -3.34 -11.11 6.30
C PRO A 157 -3.83 -9.96 7.14
N VAL A 158 -3.04 -9.55 8.17
CA VAL A 158 -3.41 -8.50 9.13
C VAL A 158 -3.07 -7.13 8.54
N HIS A 159 -3.74 -6.77 7.44
CA HIS A 159 -3.54 -5.47 6.77
C HIS A 159 -3.94 -4.26 7.64
N LEU A 160 -4.70 -4.48 8.72
CA LEU A 160 -5.06 -3.44 9.68
C LEU A 160 -3.85 -2.92 10.47
N ARG A 161 -2.87 -3.78 10.78
CA ARG A 161 -1.60 -3.37 11.38
C ARG A 161 -0.78 -2.51 10.41
N SER A 162 -0.80 -2.85 9.12
CA SER A 162 -0.02 -2.11 8.12
C SER A 162 -0.47 -0.65 7.97
N VAL A 163 -1.77 -0.32 8.09
CA VAL A 163 -2.25 1.07 8.05
C VAL A 163 -1.71 1.86 9.25
N ARG A 164 -1.82 1.29 10.45
CA ARG A 164 -1.31 1.94 11.66
C ARG A 164 0.20 2.11 11.62
N ASP A 165 0.92 1.10 11.16
CA ASP A 165 2.38 1.13 11.08
C ASP A 165 2.87 2.13 10.02
N ARG A 166 2.16 2.26 8.90
CA ARG A 166 2.45 3.28 7.88
C ARG A 166 2.17 4.69 8.37
N LEU A 167 1.06 4.92 9.08
CA LEU A 167 0.79 6.23 9.70
C LEU A 167 1.85 6.59 10.74
N ARG A 168 2.31 5.61 11.53
CA ARG A 168 3.41 5.83 12.48
C ARG A 168 4.72 6.14 11.80
N HIS A 169 5.02 5.48 10.70
CA HIS A 169 6.22 5.75 9.92
C HIS A 169 6.17 7.17 9.34
N LEU A 170 5.04 7.55 8.75
CA LEU A 170 4.81 8.89 8.24
C LEU A 170 4.96 9.96 9.34
N ALA A 171 4.44 9.69 10.55
CA ALA A 171 4.58 10.59 11.69
C ALA A 171 6.05 10.79 12.10
N ARG A 172 6.85 9.72 12.10
CA ARG A 172 8.30 9.79 12.37
C ARG A 172 9.03 10.56 11.29
N GLU A 173 8.85 10.19 10.02
CA GLU A 173 9.48 10.88 8.89
C GLU A 173 9.15 12.38 8.89
N SER A 174 7.90 12.74 9.23
CA SER A 174 7.48 14.13 9.35
C SER A 174 8.17 14.85 10.53
N ALA A 175 8.31 14.16 11.67
CA ALA A 175 9.01 14.70 12.83
C ALA A 175 10.50 14.90 12.54
N ASP A 176 11.15 13.90 11.95
CA ASP A 176 12.57 13.93 11.61
C ASP A 176 12.89 15.07 10.61
N LEU A 177 12.01 15.27 9.61
CA LEU A 177 12.19 16.36 8.64
C LEU A 177 11.98 17.74 9.27
N LEU A 178 10.93 17.92 10.09
CA LEU A 178 10.70 19.20 10.78
C LEU A 178 11.83 19.54 11.73
N ASP A 179 12.40 18.56 12.44
CA ASP A 179 13.55 18.73 13.30
C ASP A 179 14.82 19.07 12.51
N ALA A 180 15.05 18.40 11.38
CA ALA A 180 16.16 18.72 10.48
C ALA A 180 16.06 20.14 9.90
N MET A 181 14.86 20.59 9.53
CA MET A 181 14.61 21.97 9.09
C MET A 181 14.87 22.96 10.24
N ALA A 182 14.38 22.67 11.45
CA ALA A 182 14.59 23.52 12.61
C ALA A 182 16.06 23.67 12.97
N GLN A 183 16.84 22.58 12.93
CA GLN A 183 18.27 22.60 13.18
C GLN A 183 19.02 23.36 12.07
N GLY A 184 18.68 23.07 10.82
CA GLY A 184 19.31 23.73 9.68
C GLY A 184 19.11 25.25 9.66
N LEU A 185 17.92 25.75 10.03
CA LEU A 185 17.63 27.19 10.11
C LEU A 185 18.45 27.93 11.17
N ARG A 186 19.07 27.24 12.13
CA ARG A 186 19.97 27.81 13.15
C ARG A 186 21.42 27.86 12.68
N GLU A 187 21.76 27.21 11.57
CA GLU A 187 23.12 27.19 11.03
C GLU A 187 23.32 28.27 9.97
N ASP A 188 24.52 28.79 9.85
CA ASP A 188 24.85 29.87 8.88
C ASP A 188 24.70 29.44 7.41
N ASN A 189 24.68 28.11 7.13
CA ASN A 189 24.55 27.53 5.79
C ASN A 189 23.17 26.88 5.54
N ALA A 190 22.12 27.40 6.15
CA ALA A 190 20.75 26.87 6.02
C ALA A 190 20.32 26.69 4.56
N TRP A 191 20.67 27.63 3.70
CA TRP A 191 20.23 27.69 2.30
C TRP A 191 20.81 26.59 1.40
N GLU A 192 21.95 26.02 1.76
CA GLU A 192 22.55 24.88 1.04
C GLU A 192 21.71 23.58 1.21
N ARG A 193 20.81 23.53 2.17
CA ARG A 193 20.01 22.34 2.52
C ARG A 193 18.55 22.41 2.09
N THR A 194 18.08 23.54 1.62
CA THR A 194 16.65 23.76 1.31
C THR A 194 16.15 22.84 0.22
N GLU A 195 16.94 22.60 -0.82
CA GLU A 195 16.60 21.64 -1.89
C GLU A 195 16.40 20.22 -1.34
N ASN A 196 17.24 19.80 -0.39
CA ASN A 196 17.08 18.50 0.27
C ASN A 196 15.78 18.42 1.07
N TRP A 197 15.42 19.48 1.81
CA TRP A 197 14.17 19.50 2.58
C TRP A 197 12.95 19.45 1.68
N HIS A 198 12.96 20.17 0.55
CA HIS A 198 11.89 20.11 -0.45
C HIS A 198 11.78 18.70 -1.05
N ALA A 199 12.89 18.05 -1.40
CA ALA A 199 12.91 16.71 -1.91
C ALA A 199 12.36 15.68 -0.88
N GLU A 200 12.72 15.81 0.40
CA GLU A 200 12.22 14.96 1.47
C GLU A 200 10.74 15.19 1.76
N ALA A 201 10.29 16.45 1.81
CA ALA A 201 8.88 16.78 1.95
C ALA A 201 8.03 16.21 0.79
N SER A 202 8.57 16.22 -0.42
CA SER A 202 7.95 15.59 -1.58
C SER A 202 7.83 14.06 -1.42
N ARG A 203 8.80 13.40 -0.79
CA ARG A 203 8.75 11.95 -0.48
C ARG A 203 7.66 11.63 0.54
N LEU A 204 7.41 12.50 1.54
CA LEU A 204 6.30 12.32 2.48
C LEU A 204 4.96 12.22 1.76
N THR A 205 4.75 13.05 0.73
CA THR A 205 3.50 12.97 -0.06
C THR A 205 3.37 11.67 -0.86
N LEU A 206 4.49 11.06 -1.26
CA LEU A 206 4.48 9.73 -1.88
C LEU A 206 4.19 8.62 -0.85
N SER A 207 4.68 8.75 0.38
CA SER A 207 4.40 7.81 1.49
C SER A 207 2.91 7.73 1.83
N LEU A 208 2.15 8.82 1.62
CA LEU A 208 0.69 8.85 1.76
C LEU A 208 -0.04 7.87 0.83
N ARG A 209 0.46 7.66 -0.39
CA ARG A 209 -0.11 6.66 -1.31
C ARG A 209 -0.04 5.25 -0.71
N GLY A 210 1.05 4.94 -0.01
CA GLY A 210 1.19 3.69 0.69
C GLY A 210 0.18 3.51 1.84
N VAL A 211 -0.24 4.60 2.50
CA VAL A 211 -1.33 4.56 3.51
C VAL A 211 -2.66 4.28 2.83
N ALA A 212 -2.97 4.97 1.72
CA ALA A 212 -4.20 4.77 0.96
C ALA A 212 -4.32 3.34 0.42
N ASP A 213 -3.24 2.78 -0.12
CA ASP A 213 -3.16 1.39 -0.57
C ASP A 213 -3.41 0.42 0.60
N ALA A 214 -2.73 0.60 1.73
CA ALA A 214 -2.91 -0.24 2.91
C ALA A 214 -4.36 -0.19 3.41
N ARG A 215 -5.00 0.97 3.37
CA ARG A 215 -6.42 1.12 3.76
C ARG A 215 -7.36 0.43 2.77
N HIS A 216 -7.10 0.56 1.47
CA HIS A 216 -7.87 -0.15 0.45
C HIS A 216 -7.84 -1.65 0.72
N TRP A 217 -6.66 -2.23 0.95
CA TRP A 217 -6.47 -3.63 1.29
C TRP A 217 -7.16 -4.03 2.62
N ALA A 218 -7.09 -3.17 3.63
CA ALA A 218 -7.75 -3.40 4.91
C ALA A 218 -9.28 -3.44 4.78
N ASN A 219 -9.86 -2.52 4.01
CA ASN A 219 -11.30 -2.45 3.76
C ASN A 219 -11.79 -3.64 2.92
N GLU A 220 -11.04 -4.06 1.90
CA GLU A 220 -11.35 -5.26 1.13
C GLU A 220 -11.29 -6.51 2.01
N GLY A 221 -10.25 -6.64 2.83
CA GLY A 221 -10.09 -7.75 3.78
C GLY A 221 -11.23 -7.81 4.80
N ALA A 222 -11.68 -6.68 5.32
CA ALA A 222 -12.78 -6.62 6.29
C ALA A 222 -14.13 -7.05 5.69
N ARG A 223 -14.37 -6.75 4.42
CA ARG A 223 -15.64 -7.04 3.74
C ARG A 223 -15.88 -8.54 3.50
N TRP A 224 -14.83 -9.28 3.19
CA TRP A 224 -14.89 -10.65 2.69
C TRP A 224 -14.19 -11.68 3.57
N ASN A 225 -13.73 -11.30 4.76
CA ASN A 225 -13.04 -12.21 5.68
C ASN A 225 -14.03 -12.81 6.71
N PRO A 226 -14.53 -14.03 6.52
CA PRO A 226 -15.42 -14.69 7.47
C PRO A 226 -14.74 -14.95 8.82
N GLY A 227 -13.41 -15.16 8.84
CA GLY A 227 -12.62 -15.32 10.06
C GLY A 227 -12.52 -14.06 10.92
N GLY A 228 -12.62 -12.87 10.33
CA GLY A 228 -12.68 -11.60 11.06
C GLY A 228 -13.99 -11.42 11.83
N ARG A 229 -15.10 -11.95 11.32
CA ARG A 229 -16.42 -11.91 11.99
C ARG A 229 -16.50 -12.88 13.17
N LEU A 230 -15.74 -13.98 13.14
CA LEU A 230 -15.68 -14.95 14.24
C LEU A 230 -14.72 -14.51 15.36
N ARG A 231 -13.71 -13.69 15.05
CA ARG A 231 -12.81 -13.10 16.04
C ARG A 231 -13.31 -11.72 16.47
N ARG A 232 -14.17 -11.67 17.47
CA ARG A 232 -14.76 -10.44 18.05
C ARG A 232 -13.77 -9.42 18.61
N ALA A 233 -12.47 -9.63 18.57
CA ALA A 233 -11.43 -8.79 19.17
C ALA A 233 -10.26 -8.51 18.21
N GLY A 234 -10.53 -8.13 16.96
CA GLY A 234 -9.49 -7.60 16.06
C GLY A 234 -9.24 -6.10 16.31
N PRO A 235 -8.01 -5.60 16.12
CA PRO A 235 -7.74 -4.17 16.23
C PRO A 235 -8.57 -3.41 15.18
N THR A 236 -9.34 -2.42 15.64
CA THR A 236 -10.11 -1.52 14.79
C THR A 236 -9.16 -0.69 13.90
N PRO A 237 -9.44 -0.53 12.60
CA PRO A 237 -8.63 0.33 11.76
C PRO A 237 -8.71 1.78 12.25
N PRO A 238 -7.62 2.57 12.12
CA PRO A 238 -7.66 3.99 12.43
C PRO A 238 -8.78 4.69 11.63
N PRO A 239 -9.44 5.72 12.20
CA PRO A 239 -10.46 6.48 11.48
C PRO A 239 -9.91 7.09 10.18
N LEU A 240 -10.74 7.21 9.14
CA LEU A 240 -10.34 7.83 7.87
C LEU A 240 -9.94 9.30 8.05
N ALA A 241 -10.48 9.96 9.06
CA ALA A 241 -10.11 11.32 9.44
C ALA A 241 -8.61 11.48 9.73
N GLN A 242 -7.93 10.43 10.22
CA GLN A 242 -6.47 10.46 10.42
C GLN A 242 -5.70 10.51 9.09
N ASP A 243 -6.17 9.82 8.05
CA ASP A 243 -5.50 9.85 6.73
C ASP A 243 -5.62 11.24 6.10
N ILE A 244 -6.81 11.84 6.20
CA ILE A 244 -7.09 13.20 5.70
C ILE A 244 -6.19 14.20 6.43
N ARG A 245 -6.13 14.09 7.74
CA ARG A 245 -5.29 14.93 8.59
C ARG A 245 -3.80 14.82 8.22
N TRP A 246 -3.26 13.61 8.10
CA TRP A 246 -1.88 13.41 7.71
C TRP A 246 -1.57 13.91 6.29
N ASN A 247 -2.54 13.83 5.38
CA ASN A 247 -2.41 14.43 4.06
C ASN A 247 -2.27 15.97 4.16
N GLN A 248 -3.07 16.61 5.02
CA GLN A 248 -2.97 18.05 5.27
C GLN A 248 -1.62 18.42 5.89
N ILE A 249 -1.19 17.71 6.94
CA ILE A 249 0.10 17.92 7.60
C ILE A 249 1.26 17.84 6.59
N CYS A 250 1.33 16.76 5.79
CA CYS A 250 2.39 16.60 4.80
C CYS A 250 2.35 17.70 3.73
N THR A 251 1.15 18.15 3.32
CA THR A 251 0.99 19.26 2.37
C THR A 251 1.52 20.57 2.96
N ARG A 252 1.30 20.84 4.27
CA ARG A 252 1.84 22.03 4.94
C ARG A 252 3.35 21.98 5.10
N ILE A 253 3.89 20.82 5.47
CA ILE A 253 5.35 20.62 5.54
C ILE A 253 6.00 20.88 4.17
N LEU A 254 5.39 20.36 3.10
CA LEU A 254 5.86 20.62 1.73
C LEU A 254 5.77 22.09 1.36
N ALA A 255 4.71 22.80 1.76
CA ALA A 255 4.58 24.24 1.49
C ALA A 255 5.69 25.03 2.20
N VAL A 256 5.93 24.77 3.49
CA VAL A 256 7.02 25.41 4.24
C VAL A 256 8.37 25.12 3.59
N ALA A 257 8.66 23.86 3.23
CA ALA A 257 9.91 23.48 2.60
C ALA A 257 10.10 24.15 1.24
N ARG A 258 9.02 24.28 0.44
CA ARG A 258 9.04 24.98 -0.86
C ARG A 258 9.32 26.48 -0.71
N THR A 259 8.68 27.13 0.25
CA THR A 259 8.91 28.57 0.50
C THR A 259 10.34 28.82 0.93
N LEU A 260 10.91 27.96 1.78
CA LEU A 260 12.33 28.04 2.17
C LEU A 260 13.29 27.78 1.01
N ASP A 261 12.96 26.86 0.12
CA ASP A 261 13.74 26.53 -1.07
C ASP A 261 13.80 27.72 -2.05
N GLY A 262 12.69 28.43 -2.22
CA GLY A 262 12.62 29.62 -3.07
C GLY A 262 13.39 30.84 -2.56
N VAL A 263 13.83 30.83 -1.28
CA VAL A 263 14.66 31.92 -0.69
C VAL A 263 16.14 31.77 -1.07
N GLY A 264 16.61 30.55 -1.32
CA GLY A 264 18.03 30.26 -1.58
C GLY A 264 18.51 30.47 -3.02
N ASP A 265 17.61 30.85 -3.95
CA ASP A 265 17.94 30.98 -5.38
C ASP A 265 18.47 32.38 -5.71
N ASP A 266 19.77 32.51 -5.98
CA ASP A 266 20.51 33.78 -6.08
C ASP A 266 20.11 34.70 -7.26
N ASP A 267 19.46 34.17 -8.33
CA ASP A 267 19.21 34.96 -9.56
C ASP A 267 17.81 35.63 -9.61
N GLU A 268 16.81 35.10 -8.98
CA GLU A 268 15.43 35.63 -8.85
C GLU A 268 14.79 35.31 -7.49
N GLY A 269 15.60 34.98 -6.49
CA GLY A 269 15.19 34.46 -5.20
C GLY A 269 14.30 35.43 -4.38
N LEU A 270 13.46 34.84 -3.58
CA LEU A 270 12.64 35.59 -2.63
C LEU A 270 13.54 36.21 -1.55
N PRO A 271 13.23 37.40 -1.03
CA PRO A 271 14.06 38.08 -0.02
C PRO A 271 14.15 37.22 1.25
N THR A 272 15.38 37.05 1.72
CA THR A 272 15.70 36.28 2.93
C THR A 272 15.04 36.91 4.17
N PRO A 273 14.28 36.17 4.96
CA PRO A 273 13.77 36.65 6.24
C PRO A 273 14.92 37.00 7.22
N PRO A 274 14.71 37.91 8.17
CA PRO A 274 15.72 38.26 9.16
C PRO A 274 16.15 37.05 10.02
N PRO A 275 17.43 37.02 10.48
CA PRO A 275 17.92 35.90 11.31
C PRO A 275 17.07 35.64 12.56
N ASP A 276 16.58 36.69 13.20
CA ASP A 276 15.70 36.57 14.39
C ASP A 276 14.39 35.86 14.05
N PHE A 277 13.79 36.14 12.88
CA PHE A 277 12.61 35.43 12.39
C PHE A 277 12.89 33.95 12.14
N LEU A 278 14.04 33.64 11.52
CA LEU A 278 14.44 32.25 11.24
C LEU A 278 14.71 31.47 12.55
N ALA A 279 15.29 32.11 13.55
CA ALA A 279 15.50 31.50 14.86
C ALA A 279 14.16 31.19 15.56
N GLU A 280 13.20 32.11 15.52
CA GLU A 280 11.85 31.88 16.08
C GLU A 280 11.06 30.83 15.26
N LEU A 281 11.17 30.85 13.93
CA LEU A 281 10.59 29.83 13.06
C LEU A 281 11.14 28.45 13.37
N SER A 282 12.45 28.33 13.60
CA SER A 282 13.09 27.07 13.98
C SER A 282 12.50 26.50 15.26
N GLU A 283 12.19 27.32 16.26
CA GLU A 283 11.53 26.88 17.49
C GLU A 283 10.13 26.35 17.21
N VAL A 284 9.35 27.01 16.34
CA VAL A 284 8.02 26.53 15.93
C VAL A 284 8.10 25.16 15.28
N LEU A 285 9.04 24.97 14.35
CA LEU A 285 9.24 23.69 13.65
C LEU A 285 9.69 22.59 14.60
N GLU A 286 10.60 22.87 15.53
CA GLU A 286 11.06 21.91 16.55
C GLU A 286 9.90 21.45 17.44
N GLN A 287 9.06 22.37 17.89
CA GLN A 287 7.89 22.01 18.71
C GLN A 287 6.84 21.22 17.89
N ALA A 288 6.64 21.56 16.60
CA ALA A 288 5.79 20.81 15.70
C ALA A 288 6.33 19.37 15.46
N ALA A 289 7.66 19.21 15.33
CA ALA A 289 8.31 17.91 15.25
C ALA A 289 8.00 17.03 16.48
N ARG A 290 8.09 17.63 17.68
CA ARG A 290 7.73 16.91 18.93
C ARG A 290 6.27 16.45 18.96
N VAL A 291 5.34 17.28 18.48
CA VAL A 291 3.92 16.90 18.38
C VAL A 291 3.74 15.71 17.44
N CYS A 292 4.42 15.70 16.28
CA CYS A 292 4.39 14.58 15.35
C CYS A 292 4.98 13.30 15.96
N ALA A 293 6.10 13.41 16.68
CA ALA A 293 6.74 12.27 17.33
C ALA A 293 5.86 11.61 18.40
N GLU A 294 5.15 12.41 19.19
CA GLU A 294 4.27 11.91 20.26
C GLU A 294 2.98 11.27 19.74
N GLU A 295 2.52 11.61 18.53
CA GLU A 295 1.38 10.93 17.89
C GLU A 295 1.68 9.46 17.55
N ASN A 296 2.96 9.11 17.51
CA ASN A 296 3.44 7.77 17.20
C ASN A 296 3.36 6.78 18.37
N GLU A 297 3.23 7.24 19.61
CA GLU A 297 3.14 6.36 20.78
C GLU A 297 1.79 5.63 20.83
N PRO A 298 1.80 4.32 21.20
CA PRO A 298 0.55 3.58 21.37
C PRO A 298 -0.28 4.27 22.45
N SER A 299 -1.53 4.59 22.11
CA SER A 299 -2.51 5.23 22.98
C SER A 299 -2.78 4.38 24.23
N THR A 300 -1.88 4.43 25.21
CA THR A 300 -2.22 4.14 26.59
C THR A 300 -2.83 5.41 27.18
N PRO A 301 -4.00 5.35 27.81
CA PRO A 301 -4.66 6.54 28.29
C PRO A 301 -3.84 7.13 29.45
N SER A 302 -3.27 8.26 29.26
CA SER A 302 -2.92 9.32 30.16
C SER A 302 -1.56 10.02 29.92
N PRO A 303 -0.35 9.43 30.01
CA PRO A 303 0.86 10.26 29.95
C PRO A 303 1.24 10.72 28.54
N ALA A 304 0.87 9.98 27.47
CA ALA A 304 1.17 10.36 26.09
C ALA A 304 0.24 11.50 25.60
N ALA A 305 -1.04 11.45 25.95
CA ALA A 305 -1.98 12.52 25.61
C ALA A 305 -1.63 13.83 26.32
N GLU A 306 -1.16 13.77 27.56
CA GLU A 306 -0.74 14.93 28.34
C GLU A 306 0.56 15.55 27.81
N ARG A 307 1.56 14.73 27.46
CA ARG A 307 2.80 15.17 26.80
C ARG A 307 2.50 15.85 25.45
N ARG A 308 1.64 15.24 24.63
CA ARG A 308 1.22 15.81 23.37
C ARG A 308 0.50 17.15 23.55
N GLY A 309 -0.41 17.26 24.49
CA GLY A 309 -1.06 18.52 24.82
C GLY A 309 -0.07 19.60 25.24
N THR A 310 0.96 19.22 26.01
CA THR A 310 2.02 20.12 26.44
C THR A 310 2.93 20.55 25.26
N ALA A 311 3.31 19.62 24.38
CA ALA A 311 4.11 19.93 23.18
C ALA A 311 3.32 20.85 22.24
N PHE A 312 2.04 20.55 22.00
CA PHE A 312 1.16 21.39 21.20
C PHE A 312 0.98 22.81 21.79
N GLY A 313 0.81 22.90 23.10
CA GLY A 313 0.74 24.21 23.78
C GLY A 313 2.02 25.05 23.62
N ARG A 314 3.19 24.41 23.66
CA ARG A 314 4.48 25.06 23.42
C ARG A 314 4.62 25.50 21.96
N ALA A 315 4.27 24.65 21.00
CA ALA A 315 4.28 25.00 19.58
C ALA A 315 3.40 26.22 19.29
N TRP A 316 2.21 26.25 19.89
CA TRP A 316 1.28 27.38 19.73
C TRP A 316 1.79 28.67 20.38
N THR A 317 2.50 28.56 21.51
CA THR A 317 3.12 29.71 22.18
C THR A 317 4.28 30.24 21.33
N ALA A 318 5.18 29.40 20.84
CA ALA A 318 6.27 29.80 19.95
C ALA A 318 5.75 30.50 18.69
N HIS A 319 4.71 29.92 18.05
CA HIS A 319 4.08 30.55 16.88
C HIS A 319 3.45 31.93 17.20
N ARG A 320 2.87 32.10 18.38
CA ARG A 320 2.32 33.39 18.78
C ARG A 320 3.41 34.45 18.97
N THR A 321 4.53 34.07 19.59
CA THR A 321 5.70 34.95 19.72
C THR A 321 6.22 35.37 18.36
N LEU A 322 6.43 34.41 17.44
CA LEU A 322 6.82 34.67 16.06
C LEU A 322 5.86 35.65 15.37
N ALA A 323 4.54 35.45 15.52
CA ALA A 323 3.51 36.32 14.93
C ALA A 323 3.49 37.73 15.54
N GLU A 324 3.76 37.88 16.83
CA GLU A 324 3.85 39.18 17.49
C GLU A 324 5.07 39.97 17.05
N ASN A 325 6.23 39.32 16.98
CA ASN A 325 7.48 39.94 16.55
C ASN A 325 7.45 40.28 15.04
N PHE A 326 6.85 39.42 14.21
CA PHE A 326 6.68 39.68 12.79
C PHE A 326 5.87 40.95 12.49
N ARG A 327 4.85 41.28 13.30
CA ARG A 327 4.05 42.49 13.11
C ARG A 327 4.84 43.78 13.34
N GLN A 328 5.97 43.68 14.01
CA GLN A 328 6.85 44.83 14.32
C GLN A 328 7.95 45.03 13.26
N GLN A 329 8.06 44.09 12.30
CA GLN A 329 9.03 44.15 11.22
C GLN A 329 8.44 44.86 10.02
N GLU A 330 9.16 45.87 9.50
CA GLU A 330 8.83 46.59 8.27
C GLU A 330 9.83 46.19 7.16
N GLY A 331 9.32 45.86 5.96
CA GLY A 331 10.16 45.60 4.80
C GLY A 331 9.64 44.56 3.81
N THR A 332 10.34 44.36 2.68
CA THR A 332 9.99 43.42 1.61
C THR A 332 10.12 41.94 2.01
N ALA A 333 10.95 41.64 3.00
CA ALA A 333 11.03 40.29 3.60
C ALA A 333 9.73 39.84 4.29
N SER A 334 8.78 40.76 4.46
CA SER A 334 7.48 40.47 5.07
C SER A 334 6.58 39.53 4.26
N ALA A 335 6.76 39.43 2.94
CA ALA A 335 5.95 38.55 2.11
C ALA A 335 6.29 37.06 2.39
N VAL A 336 7.57 36.69 2.38
CA VAL A 336 8.05 35.32 2.67
C VAL A 336 7.76 34.96 4.12
N GLY A 337 8.08 35.87 5.04
CA GLY A 337 7.78 35.67 6.47
C GLY A 337 6.29 35.50 6.72
N GLY A 338 5.43 36.25 6.02
CA GLY A 338 3.98 36.12 6.10
C GLY A 338 3.45 34.76 5.60
N GLU A 339 4.01 34.26 4.49
CA GLU A 339 3.69 32.93 3.97
C GLU A 339 4.11 31.82 4.93
N LEU A 340 5.34 31.85 5.43
CA LEU A 340 5.86 30.90 6.40
C LEU A 340 5.02 30.90 7.69
N LEU A 341 4.62 32.08 8.16
CA LEU A 341 3.78 32.24 9.33
C LEU A 341 2.37 31.68 9.11
N LEU A 342 1.81 31.84 7.91
CA LEU A 342 0.51 31.28 7.56
C LEU A 342 0.57 29.76 7.47
N GLU A 343 1.55 29.20 6.77
CA GLU A 343 1.71 27.76 6.58
C GLU A 343 2.02 27.05 7.92
N THR A 344 2.86 27.62 8.77
CA THR A 344 3.13 27.05 10.10
C THR A 344 1.89 27.14 11.02
N ARG A 345 1.09 28.20 10.91
CA ARG A 345 -0.19 28.27 11.61
C ARG A 345 -1.14 27.17 11.17
N GLN A 346 -1.27 26.95 9.86
CA GLN A 346 -2.12 25.90 9.32
C GLN A 346 -1.60 24.50 9.71
N LEU A 347 -0.29 24.30 9.70
CA LEU A 347 0.33 23.08 10.20
C LEU A 347 -0.06 22.79 11.65
N LEU A 348 0.02 23.79 12.51
CA LEU A 348 -0.38 23.63 13.92
C LEU A 348 -1.89 23.36 14.08
N LEU A 349 -2.74 23.96 13.26
CA LEU A 349 -4.17 23.67 13.27
C LEU A 349 -4.45 22.21 12.84
N ASP A 350 -3.73 21.72 11.86
CA ASP A 350 -3.83 20.33 11.40
C ASP A 350 -3.23 19.34 12.41
N LEU A 351 -2.27 19.78 13.24
CA LEU A 351 -1.69 19.01 14.34
C LEU A 351 -2.53 19.06 15.63
N ALA A 352 -3.58 19.87 15.69
CA ALA A 352 -4.45 19.95 16.88
C ALA A 352 -5.00 18.56 17.26
N PRO A 353 -5.09 18.25 18.57
CA PRO A 353 -5.72 17.02 19.02
C PRO A 353 -7.13 16.89 18.45
N LEU A 354 -7.47 15.72 17.91
CA LEU A 354 -8.85 15.43 17.51
C LEU A 354 -9.73 15.39 18.77
N PRO A 355 -10.93 15.98 18.71
CA PRO A 355 -11.86 16.00 19.83
C PRO A 355 -12.31 14.61 20.28
#